data_7d04fa4cefc8de3b08259bf34bcd594a
#
_entry.id   7d04fa4cefc8de3b08259bf34bcd594a
#
_cell.length_a   1.000
_cell.length_b   1.000
_cell.length_c   1.000
_cell.angle_alpha   90.00
_cell.angle_beta   90.00
_cell.angle_gamma   90.00
#
_symmetry.space_group_name_H-M   'P 1'
#
loop_
_entity.id
_entity.type
_entity.pdbx_description
1 polymer ?
#
loop_
_entity_poly.entity_id
_entity_poly.type
_entity_poly.pdbx_seq_one_letter_code
_entity_poly.pdbx_strand_id
1 'polypeptide(L)'
;DIRTENIAVFTDEKWLGFILSQIIQNALKYFDKPKKVLSLYSEENDTSASLVIRDNGCGISASDLPRIFEKGFTGSDRTKNASTGMGLYLAKTLCDRLGLGLAVESREGEFTKVTVIFPKGTVHEMEETSVL
;
A
#
# COMPACT_ATOMS: atom_id res chain seq x y z
N ASP A 1 -8.13 -0.12 13.19
CA ASP A 1 -7.01 -0.07 14.13
C ASP A 1 -5.86 0.74 13.51
N ILE A 2 -5.56 1.87 14.10
CA ILE A 2 -4.52 2.77 13.62
C ILE A 2 -3.45 2.92 14.69
N ARG A 3 -2.23 2.50 14.35
CA ARG A 3 -1.10 2.56 15.27
C ARG A 3 0.08 3.19 14.54
N THR A 4 0.28 4.49 14.73
CA THR A 4 1.39 5.20 14.11
C THR A 4 2.14 6.02 15.12
N GLU A 5 3.44 6.15 14.91
CA GLU A 5 4.28 7.07 15.65
C GLU A 5 4.49 8.31 14.78
N ASN A 6 5.03 9.37 15.38
CA ASN A 6 5.33 10.57 14.64
C ASN A 6 6.55 10.35 13.76
N ILE A 7 6.32 9.96 12.53
CA ILE A 7 7.36 9.78 11.53
C ILE A 7 7.20 10.87 10.48
N ALA A 8 8.23 11.70 10.32
CA ALA A 8 8.23 12.75 9.32
C ALA A 8 8.85 12.23 8.03
N VAL A 9 8.13 12.34 6.93
CA VAL A 9 8.62 11.98 5.60
C VAL A 9 8.34 13.14 4.65
N PHE A 10 9.21 13.31 3.67
CA PHE A 10 9.05 14.36 2.68
C PHE A 10 8.60 13.75 1.36
N THR A 11 7.35 14.03 1.02
CA THR A 11 6.76 13.59 -0.23
C THR A 11 5.58 14.51 -0.55
N ASP A 12 5.01 14.37 -1.72
CA ASP A 12 3.83 15.14 -2.09
C ASP A 12 2.62 14.60 -1.35
N GLU A 13 2.12 15.37 -0.40
CA GLU A 13 1.00 14.99 0.46
C GLU A 13 -0.25 14.62 -0.34
N LYS A 14 -0.53 15.37 -1.40
CA LYS A 14 -1.69 15.11 -2.25
C LYS A 14 -1.60 13.74 -2.92
N TRP A 15 -0.45 13.42 -3.50
CA TRP A 15 -0.27 12.15 -4.19
C TRP A 15 -0.15 10.99 -3.23
N LEU A 16 0.46 11.21 -2.07
CA LEU A 16 0.48 10.19 -1.02
C LEU A 16 -0.93 9.86 -0.56
N GLY A 17 -1.76 10.87 -0.33
CA GLY A 17 -3.16 10.66 0.01
C GLY A 17 -3.91 9.83 -1.03
N PHE A 18 -3.65 10.08 -2.31
CA PHE A 18 -4.24 9.30 -3.39
C PHE A 18 -3.77 7.85 -3.35
N ILE A 19 -2.47 7.61 -3.18
CA ILE A 19 -1.91 6.27 -3.09
C ILE A 19 -2.58 5.49 -1.96
N LEU A 20 -2.64 6.09 -0.77
CA LEU A 20 -3.24 5.45 0.39
C LEU A 20 -4.71 5.15 0.18
N SER A 21 -5.45 6.07 -0.45
CA SER A 21 -6.86 5.84 -0.73
C SER A 21 -7.07 4.66 -1.67
N GLN A 22 -6.21 4.49 -2.68
CA GLN A 22 -6.30 3.34 -3.58
C GLN A 22 -6.05 2.02 -2.85
N ILE A 23 -5.05 2.00 -1.98
CA ILE A 23 -4.72 0.81 -1.20
C ILE A 23 -5.88 0.45 -0.27
N ILE A 24 -6.42 1.43 0.44
CA ILE A 24 -7.51 1.20 1.40
C ILE A 24 -8.79 0.76 0.67
N GLN A 25 -9.13 1.42 -0.44
CA GLN A 25 -10.29 1.02 -1.22
C GLN A 25 -10.16 -0.41 -1.73
N ASN A 26 -8.97 -0.79 -2.18
CA ASN A 26 -8.73 -2.16 -2.62
C ASN A 26 -8.93 -3.15 -1.48
N ALA A 27 -8.41 -2.83 -0.29
CA ALA A 27 -8.60 -3.68 0.89
C ALA A 27 -10.08 -3.83 1.22
N LEU A 28 -10.85 -2.74 1.20
CA LEU A 28 -12.26 -2.77 1.55
C LEU A 28 -13.13 -3.56 0.56
N LYS A 29 -12.69 -3.71 -0.69
CA LYS A 29 -13.44 -4.47 -1.69
C LYS A 29 -13.41 -5.97 -1.47
N TYR A 30 -12.38 -6.48 -0.82
CA TYR A 30 -12.10 -7.92 -0.81
C TYR A 30 -12.17 -8.55 0.57
N PHE A 31 -13.05 -8.02 1.41
CA PHE A 31 -13.35 -8.64 2.69
C PHE A 31 -14.37 -9.75 2.50
N ASP A 32 -14.01 -10.95 2.97
CA ASP A 32 -14.87 -12.12 2.89
C ASP A 32 -15.17 -12.72 4.28
N LYS A 33 -14.79 -12.04 5.35
CA LYS A 33 -14.96 -12.52 6.71
C LYS A 33 -16.02 -11.71 7.45
N PRO A 34 -16.72 -12.34 8.42
CA PRO A 34 -17.74 -11.63 9.20
C PRO A 34 -17.20 -10.41 9.95
N LYS A 35 -15.98 -10.54 10.50
CA LYS A 35 -15.33 -9.45 11.19
C LYS A 35 -14.23 -8.89 10.31
N LYS A 36 -14.42 -7.66 9.85
CA LYS A 36 -13.45 -6.97 9.02
C LYS A 36 -12.46 -6.21 9.89
N VAL A 37 -11.18 -6.50 9.72
CA VAL A 37 -10.11 -5.82 10.46
C VAL A 37 -9.16 -5.19 9.47
N LEU A 38 -9.01 -3.87 9.59
CA LEU A 38 -8.05 -3.10 8.80
C LEU A 38 -7.12 -2.42 9.78
N SER A 39 -5.82 -2.68 9.67
CA SER A 39 -4.82 -2.12 10.57
C SER A 39 -3.87 -1.22 9.79
N LEU A 40 -3.62 -0.04 10.34
CA LEU A 40 -2.62 0.88 9.82
C LEU A 40 -1.59 1.10 10.90
N TYR A 41 -0.32 0.93 10.55
CA TYR A 41 0.76 1.18 11.49
C TYR A 41 2.04 1.55 10.75
N SER A 42 2.97 2.14 11.48
CA SER A 42 4.26 2.53 10.92
C SER A 42 5.37 1.69 11.49
N GLU A 43 6.41 1.52 10.69
CA GLU A 43 7.64 0.85 11.09
C GLU A 43 8.81 1.70 10.64
N GLU A 44 9.91 1.64 11.38
CA GLU A 44 11.09 2.43 11.04
C GLU A 44 12.34 1.60 11.30
N ASN A 45 13.31 1.72 10.39
CA ASN A 45 14.65 1.14 10.60
C ASN A 45 15.69 2.19 10.20
N ASP A 46 16.97 1.80 10.12
CA ASP A 46 18.04 2.74 9.83
C ASP A 46 18.00 3.32 8.42
N THR A 47 17.38 2.62 7.48
CA THR A 47 17.40 3.00 6.06
C THR A 47 16.07 3.46 5.51
N SER A 48 14.98 3.20 6.22
CA SER A 48 13.65 3.56 5.72
C SER A 48 12.62 3.73 6.83
N ALA A 49 11.56 4.42 6.50
CA ALA A 49 10.32 4.46 7.25
C ALA A 49 9.23 3.85 6.39
N SER A 50 8.29 3.16 7.00
CA SER A 50 7.25 2.47 6.25
C SER A 50 5.88 2.70 6.86
N LEU A 51 4.87 2.78 6.00
CA LEU A 51 3.48 2.78 6.43
C LEU A 51 2.87 1.46 5.96
N VAL A 52 2.31 0.71 6.89
CA VAL A 52 1.76 -0.62 6.62
C VAL A 52 0.25 -0.60 6.71
N ILE A 53 -0.41 -1.17 5.71
CA ILE A 53 -1.86 -1.32 5.66
C ILE A 53 -2.13 -2.81 5.53
N ARG A 54 -2.68 -3.40 6.60
CA ARG A 54 -2.95 -4.83 6.64
C ARG A 54 -4.44 -5.08 6.83
N ASP A 55 -5.01 -5.98 6.03
CA ASP A 55 -6.40 -6.39 6.17
C ASP A 55 -6.48 -7.90 6.37
N ASN A 56 -7.61 -8.35 6.93
CA ASN A 56 -7.91 -9.77 7.09
C ASN A 56 -8.89 -10.26 6.01
N GLY A 57 -8.82 -9.69 4.82
CA GLY A 57 -9.70 -10.06 3.72
C GLY A 57 -9.37 -11.41 3.09
N CYS A 58 -9.78 -11.59 1.85
CA CYS A 58 -9.62 -12.87 1.17
C CYS A 58 -8.17 -13.20 0.79
N GLY A 59 -7.26 -12.25 0.92
CA GLY A 59 -5.87 -12.45 0.53
C GLY A 59 -5.69 -12.53 -0.98
N ILE A 60 -4.49 -12.88 -1.40
CA ILE A 60 -4.13 -12.98 -2.81
C ILE A 60 -3.42 -14.32 -3.00
N SER A 61 -3.82 -15.07 -4.01
CA SER A 61 -3.19 -16.36 -4.30
C SER A 61 -1.74 -16.16 -4.73
N ALA A 62 -0.90 -17.18 -4.53
CA ALA A 62 0.49 -17.13 -4.93
C ALA A 62 0.65 -16.92 -6.45
N SER A 63 -0.30 -17.43 -7.24
CA SER A 63 -0.26 -17.26 -8.69
C SER A 63 -0.65 -15.86 -9.14
N ASP A 64 -1.51 -15.17 -8.37
CA ASP A 64 -1.95 -13.81 -8.70
C ASP A 64 -0.97 -12.75 -8.18
N LEU A 65 -0.28 -13.03 -7.09
CA LEU A 65 0.57 -12.04 -6.42
C LEU A 65 1.56 -11.32 -7.33
N PRO A 66 2.27 -12.00 -8.24
CA PRO A 66 3.18 -11.30 -9.15
C PRO A 66 2.48 -10.37 -10.15
N ARG A 67 1.16 -10.47 -10.30
CA ARG A 67 0.40 -9.75 -11.32
C ARG A 67 -0.45 -8.61 -10.78
N ILE A 68 -0.48 -8.40 -9.47
CA ILE A 68 -1.43 -7.46 -8.86
C ILE A 68 -1.22 -6.00 -9.27
N PHE A 69 -0.02 -5.66 -9.74
CA PHE A 69 0.26 -4.30 -10.20
C PHE A 69 0.08 -4.12 -11.71
N GLU A 70 -0.31 -5.17 -12.42
CA GLU A 70 -0.56 -5.06 -13.87
C GLU A 70 -1.82 -4.23 -14.11
N LYS A 71 -1.76 -3.42 -15.14
CA LYS A 71 -2.90 -2.59 -15.54
C LYS A 71 -4.09 -3.46 -15.89
N GLY A 72 -5.23 -3.23 -15.22
CA GLY A 72 -6.45 -3.96 -15.48
C GLY A 72 -6.54 -5.35 -14.87
N PHE A 73 -5.54 -5.80 -14.12
CA PHE A 73 -5.60 -7.12 -13.51
C PHE A 73 -6.53 -7.12 -12.30
N THR A 74 -7.50 -8.03 -12.28
CA THR A 74 -8.46 -8.15 -11.18
C THR A 74 -8.36 -9.45 -10.40
N GLY A 75 -7.59 -10.42 -10.88
CA GLY A 75 -7.47 -11.72 -10.25
C GLY A 75 -8.70 -12.60 -10.45
N SER A 76 -8.53 -13.91 -10.35
CA SER A 76 -9.59 -14.87 -10.62
C SER A 76 -10.72 -14.80 -9.58
N ASP A 77 -10.39 -14.59 -8.31
CA ASP A 77 -11.38 -14.59 -7.24
C ASP A 77 -11.97 -13.20 -6.99
N ARG A 78 -11.52 -12.20 -7.72
CA ARG A 78 -11.90 -10.80 -7.51
C ARG A 78 -12.83 -10.25 -8.58
N THR A 79 -13.04 -10.98 -9.65
CA THR A 79 -13.79 -10.51 -10.81
C THR A 79 -15.23 -10.13 -10.48
N LYS A 80 -15.85 -10.88 -9.57
CA LYS A 80 -17.24 -10.64 -9.19
C LYS A 80 -17.46 -9.35 -8.41
N ASN A 81 -16.41 -8.66 -8.00
CA ASN A 81 -16.51 -7.40 -7.28
C ASN A 81 -16.41 -6.18 -8.17
N ALA A 82 -16.51 -6.37 -9.47
CA ALA A 82 -16.55 -5.30 -10.47
C ALA A 82 -15.38 -4.31 -10.35
N SER A 83 -14.19 -4.82 -10.10
CA SER A 83 -12.98 -3.99 -10.01
C SER A 83 -12.46 -3.70 -11.42
N THR A 84 -11.94 -2.50 -11.62
CA THR A 84 -11.28 -2.13 -12.87
C THR A 84 -9.84 -2.61 -12.95
N GLY A 85 -9.26 -3.01 -11.83
CA GLY A 85 -7.87 -3.41 -11.76
C GLY A 85 -6.89 -2.24 -11.88
N MET A 86 -7.37 -1.01 -11.73
CA MET A 86 -6.53 0.17 -11.90
C MET A 86 -5.93 0.71 -10.60
N GLY A 87 -6.56 0.42 -9.45
CA GLY A 87 -6.16 1.01 -8.17
C GLY A 87 -4.71 0.74 -7.79
N LEU A 88 -4.33 -0.54 -7.74
CA LEU A 88 -2.95 -0.91 -7.38
C LEU A 88 -1.95 -0.54 -8.48
N TYR A 89 -2.36 -0.62 -9.75
CA TYR A 89 -1.52 -0.15 -10.84
C TYR A 89 -1.18 1.33 -10.69
N LEU A 90 -2.18 2.16 -10.40
CA LEU A 90 -1.97 3.59 -10.21
C LEU A 90 -1.12 3.88 -8.98
N ALA A 91 -1.38 3.17 -7.88
CA ALA A 91 -0.58 3.32 -6.66
C ALA A 91 0.89 3.00 -6.92
N LYS A 92 1.17 1.91 -7.63
CA LYS A 92 2.53 1.52 -7.96
C LYS A 92 3.21 2.54 -8.86
N THR A 93 2.49 3.02 -9.87
CA THR A 93 3.01 4.02 -10.80
C THR A 93 3.40 5.30 -10.06
N LEU A 94 2.55 5.75 -9.14
CA LEU A 94 2.83 6.97 -8.39
C LEU A 94 3.96 6.78 -7.39
N CYS A 95 4.03 5.62 -6.73
CA CYS A 95 5.15 5.31 -5.85
C CYS A 95 6.47 5.36 -6.61
N ASP A 96 6.51 4.77 -7.79
CA ASP A 96 7.72 4.79 -8.62
C ASP A 96 8.14 6.22 -8.96
N ARG A 97 7.18 7.08 -9.30
CA ARG A 97 7.46 8.48 -9.64
C ARG A 97 7.92 9.30 -8.44
N LEU A 98 7.42 8.98 -7.25
CA LEU A 98 7.78 9.69 -6.03
C LEU A 98 9.03 9.12 -5.36
N GLY A 99 9.62 8.08 -5.91
CA GLY A 99 10.79 7.43 -5.31
C GLY A 99 10.45 6.61 -4.08
N LEU A 100 9.22 6.15 -3.96
CA LEU A 100 8.77 5.33 -2.84
C LEU A 100 8.73 3.87 -3.24
N GLY A 101 8.96 2.98 -2.27
CA GLY A 101 8.75 1.55 -2.48
C GLY A 101 7.32 1.15 -2.21
N LEU A 102 6.86 0.11 -2.86
CA LEU A 102 5.55 -0.47 -2.62
C LEU A 102 5.70 -1.98 -2.64
N ALA A 103 5.41 -2.62 -1.50
CA ALA A 103 5.55 -4.05 -1.35
C ALA A 103 4.24 -4.65 -0.90
N VAL A 104 3.94 -5.87 -1.34
CA VAL A 104 2.73 -6.59 -0.94
C VAL A 104 3.11 -7.99 -0.48
N GLU A 105 2.60 -8.35 0.68
CA GLU A 105 2.70 -9.69 1.23
C GLU A 105 1.29 -10.17 1.50
N SER A 106 0.98 -11.38 1.14
CA SER A 106 -0.37 -11.89 1.30
C SER A 106 -0.37 -13.40 1.49
N ARG A 107 -1.40 -13.88 2.17
CA ARG A 107 -1.68 -15.31 2.28
C ARG A 107 -3.16 -15.48 1.96
N GLU A 108 -3.43 -16.28 0.94
CA GLU A 108 -4.80 -16.51 0.49
C GLU A 108 -5.68 -17.02 1.64
N GLY A 109 -6.85 -16.42 1.78
CA GLY A 109 -7.79 -16.75 2.85
C GLY A 109 -7.48 -16.14 4.21
N GLU A 110 -6.36 -15.44 4.37
CA GLU A 110 -5.93 -14.95 5.67
C GLU A 110 -5.72 -13.44 5.75
N PHE A 111 -4.85 -12.89 4.90
CA PHE A 111 -4.53 -11.46 4.98
C PHE A 111 -3.91 -10.92 3.70
N THR A 112 -3.93 -9.60 3.58
CA THR A 112 -3.10 -8.86 2.63
C THR A 112 -2.44 -7.71 3.38
N LYS A 113 -1.14 -7.55 3.20
CA LYS A 113 -0.34 -6.52 3.85
C LYS A 113 0.37 -5.70 2.77
N VAL A 114 0.03 -4.41 2.68
CA VAL A 114 0.64 -3.50 1.72
C VAL A 114 1.52 -2.51 2.48
N THR A 115 2.76 -2.35 2.03
CA THR A 115 3.73 -1.49 2.69
C THR A 115 4.21 -0.41 1.72
N VAL A 116 4.06 0.85 2.11
CA VAL A 116 4.64 2.00 1.41
C VAL A 116 5.94 2.35 2.11
N ILE A 117 7.04 2.34 1.37
CA ILE A 117 8.39 2.49 1.93
C ILE A 117 8.98 3.83 1.53
N PHE A 118 9.41 4.62 2.53
CA PHE A 118 10.02 5.93 2.36
C PHE A 118 11.52 5.80 2.68
N PRO A 119 12.40 5.81 1.66
CA PRO A 119 13.84 5.70 1.91
C PRO A 119 14.36 6.90 2.69
N LYS A 120 15.06 6.68 3.80
CA LYS A 120 15.54 7.76 4.66
C LYS A 120 16.58 8.66 4.00
N GLY A 121 17.40 8.10 3.14
CA GLY A 121 18.36 8.91 2.39
C GLY A 121 17.68 10.00 1.58
N THR A 122 16.62 9.63 0.85
CA THR A 122 15.83 10.56 0.06
C THR A 122 15.12 11.57 0.97
N VAL A 123 14.55 11.09 2.09
CA VAL A 123 13.88 11.95 3.06
C VAL A 123 14.86 12.98 3.62
N HIS A 124 16.05 12.56 3.97
CA HIS A 124 17.07 13.45 4.51
C HIS A 124 17.47 14.55 3.52
N GLU A 125 17.68 14.18 2.27
CA GLU A 125 18.02 15.15 1.21
C GLU A 125 16.90 16.14 0.99
N MET A 126 15.67 15.68 0.96
CA MET A 126 14.51 16.55 0.79
C MET A 126 14.31 17.45 2.00
N GLU A 127 14.62 16.98 3.19
CA GLU A 127 14.54 17.79 4.40
C GLU A 127 15.49 18.97 4.32
N GLU A 128 16.73 18.74 3.93
CA GLU A 128 17.71 19.80 3.75
C GLU A 128 17.26 20.84 2.73
N THR A 129 16.63 20.39 1.66
CA THR A 129 16.13 21.27 0.61
C THR A 129 14.89 22.04 1.08
N SER A 130 13.98 21.40 1.78
CA SER A 130 12.71 22.01 2.14
C SER A 130 12.80 23.00 3.29
N VAL A 131 13.91 23.07 4.00
CA VAL A 131 14.16 24.09 5.01
C VAL A 131 14.33 25.47 4.35
N LEU A 132 14.65 25.48 3.11
CA LEU A 132 14.77 26.72 2.34
C LEU A 132 13.39 27.29 2.04
#